data_e24fe0fe602d55c500ee04ee5efad68d
#
_entry.id   e24fe0fe602d55c500ee04ee5efad68d
#
_cell.length_a   1.000
_cell.length_b   1.000
_cell.length_c   1.000
_cell.angle_alpha   90.00
_cell.angle_beta   90.00
_cell.angle_gamma   90.00
#
_symmetry.space_group_name_H-M   'P 1'
#
loop_
_entity.id
_entity.type
_entity.pdbx_description
1 polymer ?
#
loop_
_entity_poly.entity_id
_entity_poly.type
_entity_poly.pdbx_seq_one_letter_code
_entity_poly.pdbx_strand_id
1 'polypeptide(L)'
;VTSEYLFELGGENKELAKIEAEELLKTEGYNPETGFEEGQIVIIKTSQKLALNTIQRLGMTKRVSRIIHSSEEKDIGKVIEQLPTLDLGKSSFAIRQIRRNVISERKIAIKIGRKIPIENEIALDNPDVKILFYTGSRT
;
A
#
# COMPACT_ATOMS: atom_id res chain seq x y z
N VAL A 1 16.19 -2.83 10.32
CA VAL A 1 15.18 -1.95 9.74
C VAL A 1 13.96 -2.78 9.34
N THR A 2 12.80 -2.44 9.89
CA THR A 2 11.55 -3.12 9.55
C THR A 2 10.80 -2.37 8.46
N SER A 3 10.02 -3.10 7.68
CA SER A 3 9.16 -2.52 6.64
C SER A 3 7.75 -3.07 6.80
N GLU A 4 6.76 -2.26 6.48
CA GLU A 4 5.38 -2.69 6.49
C GLU A 4 4.81 -2.68 5.07
N TYR A 5 4.02 -3.70 4.78
CA TYR A 5 3.41 -3.85 3.45
C TYR A 5 1.93 -4.15 3.58
N LEU A 6 1.17 -3.61 2.64
CA LEU A 6 -0.24 -3.92 2.52
C LEU A 6 -0.39 -4.95 1.40
N PHE A 7 -0.96 -6.11 1.76
CA PHE A 7 -1.20 -7.19 0.81
C PHE A 7 -2.68 -7.20 0.45
N GLU A 8 -2.97 -7.12 -0.83
CA GLU A 8 -4.33 -7.31 -1.35
C GLU A 8 -4.43 -8.74 -1.80
N LEU A 9 -5.09 -9.57 -1.00
CA LEU A 9 -5.23 -10.99 -1.28
C LEU A 9 -6.28 -11.22 -2.36
N GLY A 10 -5.97 -12.10 -3.30
CA GLY A 10 -6.87 -12.46 -4.37
C GLY A 10 -7.55 -13.80 -4.12
N GLY A 11 -8.38 -14.21 -5.08
CA GLY A 11 -9.02 -15.51 -5.08
C GLY A 11 -10.21 -15.63 -4.15
N GLU A 12 -10.79 -16.80 -4.13
CA GLU A 12 -11.98 -17.11 -3.34
C GLU A 12 -11.66 -17.54 -1.91
N ASN A 13 -10.42 -17.95 -1.66
CA ASN A 13 -10.01 -18.44 -0.34
C ASN A 13 -8.95 -17.51 0.25
N LYS A 14 -9.42 -16.51 1.00
CA LYS A 14 -8.57 -15.54 1.68
C LYS A 14 -7.60 -16.20 2.66
N GLU A 15 -8.05 -17.18 3.43
CA GLU A 15 -7.21 -17.85 4.42
C GLU A 15 -6.04 -18.57 3.76
N LEU A 16 -6.28 -19.23 2.64
CA LEU A 16 -5.22 -19.91 1.91
C LEU A 16 -4.22 -18.91 1.32
N ALA A 17 -4.72 -17.79 0.78
CA ALA A 17 -3.87 -16.74 0.25
C ALA A 17 -2.98 -16.14 1.34
N LYS A 18 -3.53 -15.93 2.53
CA LYS A 18 -2.81 -15.43 3.68
C LYS A 18 -1.72 -16.41 4.13
N ILE A 19 -2.06 -17.69 4.21
CA ILE A 19 -1.10 -18.75 4.56
C ILE A 19 0.05 -18.79 3.56
N GLU A 20 -0.26 -18.73 2.27
CA GLU A 20 0.77 -18.71 1.23
C GLU A 20 1.75 -17.55 1.46
N ALA A 21 1.23 -16.34 1.66
CA ALA A 21 2.06 -15.16 1.87
C ALA A 21 2.94 -15.30 3.11
N GLU A 22 2.35 -15.70 4.24
CA GLU A 22 3.08 -15.85 5.49
C GLU A 22 4.16 -16.93 5.40
N GLU A 23 3.86 -18.07 4.81
CA GLU A 23 4.81 -19.19 4.69
C GLU A 23 5.95 -18.85 3.73
N LEU A 24 5.66 -18.19 2.62
CA LEU A 24 6.70 -17.78 1.68
C LEU A 24 7.66 -16.81 2.35
N LEU A 25 7.14 -15.82 3.07
CA LEU A 25 7.97 -14.83 3.76
C LEU A 25 8.82 -15.47 4.86
N LYS A 26 8.27 -16.42 5.60
CA LYS A 26 9.03 -17.15 6.62
C LYS A 26 10.17 -17.95 5.98
N THR A 27 9.86 -18.67 4.91
CA THR A 27 10.84 -19.53 4.21
C THR A 27 12.01 -18.70 3.67
N GLU A 28 11.74 -17.47 3.23
CA GLU A 28 12.78 -16.60 2.68
C GLU A 28 13.44 -15.70 3.73
N GLY A 29 13.11 -15.87 5.01
CA GLY A 29 13.81 -15.21 6.10
C GLY A 29 13.35 -13.79 6.43
N TYR A 30 12.14 -13.40 6.02
CA TYR A 30 11.62 -12.05 6.27
C TYR A 30 10.99 -11.87 7.65
N ASN A 31 10.83 -12.94 8.43
CA ASN A 31 10.21 -12.89 9.76
C ASN A 31 8.90 -12.11 9.79
N PRO A 32 7.88 -12.54 9.03
CA PRO A 32 6.64 -11.79 8.90
C PRO A 32 5.86 -11.73 10.21
N GLU A 33 5.29 -10.56 10.47
CA GLU A 33 4.41 -10.33 11.61
C GLU A 33 3.12 -9.70 11.07
N THR A 34 2.03 -10.46 11.13
CA THR A 34 0.73 -10.00 10.63
C THR A 34 0.07 -9.10 11.66
N GLY A 35 -0.29 -7.91 11.24
CA GLY A 35 -1.00 -6.95 12.07
C GLY A 35 -2.45 -6.82 11.66
N PHE A 36 -2.80 -5.64 11.16
CA PHE A 36 -4.17 -5.32 10.75
C PHE A 36 -4.67 -6.21 9.61
N GLU A 37 -5.95 -6.58 9.68
CA GLU A 37 -6.58 -7.40 8.67
C GLU A 37 -8.04 -6.97 8.52
N GLU A 38 -8.46 -6.68 7.29
CA GLU A 38 -9.83 -6.29 6.97
C GLU A 38 -10.19 -6.73 5.55
N GLY A 39 -11.20 -7.60 5.42
CA GLY A 39 -11.59 -8.13 4.12
C GLY A 39 -10.42 -8.84 3.45
N GLN A 40 -10.09 -8.44 2.24
CA GLN A 40 -8.97 -8.99 1.47
C GLN A 40 -7.65 -8.28 1.77
N ILE A 41 -7.63 -7.35 2.70
CA ILE A 41 -6.47 -6.54 3.03
C ILE A 41 -5.79 -7.09 4.27
N VAL A 42 -4.48 -7.29 4.20
CA VAL A 42 -3.65 -7.73 5.33
C VAL A 42 -2.40 -6.87 5.37
N ILE A 43 -2.05 -6.36 6.54
CA ILE A 43 -0.80 -5.61 6.72
C ILE A 43 0.20 -6.53 7.40
N ILE A 44 1.35 -6.72 6.75
CA ILE A 44 2.43 -7.57 7.26
C ILE A 44 3.69 -6.76 7.42
N LYS A 45 4.28 -6.84 8.61
CA LYS A 45 5.57 -6.23 8.90
C LYS A 45 6.67 -7.26 8.66
N THR A 46 7.72 -6.85 7.98
CA THR A 46 8.86 -7.73 7.68
C THR A 46 10.13 -7.17 8.30
N SER A 47 11.11 -8.04 8.54
CA SER A 47 12.40 -7.65 9.13
C SER A 47 13.27 -6.85 8.16
N GLN A 48 13.00 -6.95 6.87
CA GLN A 48 13.74 -6.25 5.84
C GLN A 48 12.85 -6.00 4.63
N LYS A 49 13.32 -5.18 3.71
CA LYS A 49 12.61 -4.81 2.49
C LYS A 49 12.41 -6.02 1.58
N LEU A 50 11.20 -6.19 1.06
CA LEU A 50 10.87 -7.31 0.17
C LEU A 50 11.56 -7.16 -1.19
N ALA A 51 12.15 -8.26 -1.66
CA ALA A 51 12.69 -8.31 -3.01
C ALA A 51 11.56 -8.52 -4.02
N LEU A 52 11.73 -7.96 -5.21
CA LEU A 52 10.73 -8.07 -6.26
C LEU A 52 10.46 -9.54 -6.65
N ASN A 53 11.51 -10.35 -6.73
CA ASN A 53 11.35 -11.77 -7.10
C ASN A 53 10.55 -12.53 -6.05
N THR A 54 10.64 -12.16 -4.77
CA THR A 54 9.80 -12.75 -3.72
C THR A 54 8.34 -12.42 -3.98
N ILE A 55 8.04 -11.17 -4.27
CA ILE A 55 6.67 -10.71 -4.53
C ILE A 55 6.10 -11.44 -5.75
N GLN A 56 6.88 -11.62 -6.79
CA GLN A 56 6.45 -12.30 -8.01
C GLN A 56 6.12 -13.77 -7.83
N ARG A 57 6.58 -14.38 -6.74
CA ARG A 57 6.29 -15.78 -6.43
C ARG A 57 4.97 -16.00 -5.70
N LEU A 58 4.30 -14.90 -5.29
CA LEU A 58 3.00 -14.98 -4.63
C LEU A 58 1.90 -15.21 -5.66
N GLY A 59 1.34 -16.42 -5.67
CA GLY A 59 0.32 -16.80 -6.64
C GLY A 59 -1.08 -16.33 -6.31
N MET A 60 -1.39 -16.15 -5.03
CA MET A 60 -2.72 -15.80 -4.55
C MET A 60 -2.82 -14.38 -4.02
N THR A 61 -1.77 -13.60 -4.17
CA THR A 61 -1.77 -12.19 -3.77
C THR A 61 -1.93 -11.33 -5.02
N LYS A 62 -2.92 -10.45 -5.00
CA LYS A 62 -3.23 -9.60 -6.13
C LYS A 62 -2.27 -8.42 -6.25
N ARG A 63 -1.88 -7.84 -5.13
CA ARG A 63 -0.98 -6.69 -5.10
C ARG A 63 -0.30 -6.58 -3.75
N VAL A 64 0.96 -6.12 -3.77
CA VAL A 64 1.72 -5.79 -2.57
C VAL A 64 2.15 -4.35 -2.67
N SER A 65 1.85 -3.55 -1.65
CA SER A 65 2.21 -2.13 -1.61
C SER A 65 3.01 -1.83 -0.36
N ARG A 66 4.09 -1.09 -0.50
CA ARG A 66 4.86 -0.65 0.66
C ARG A 66 4.13 0.48 1.36
N ILE A 67 4.00 0.39 2.67
CA ILE A 67 3.36 1.45 3.45
C ILE A 67 4.38 2.51 3.78
N ILE A 68 4.13 3.74 3.34
CA ILE A 68 5.00 4.88 3.62
C ILE A 68 4.46 5.75 4.76
N HIS A 69 3.17 5.61 5.06
CA HIS A 69 2.55 6.35 6.16
C HIS A 69 1.25 5.67 6.55
N SER A 70 1.00 5.56 7.85
CA SER A 70 -0.27 5.08 8.38
C SER A 70 -0.61 5.89 9.62
N SER A 71 -1.91 6.01 9.92
CA SER A 71 -2.38 6.79 11.04
C SER A 71 -3.75 6.29 11.49
N GLU A 72 -4.02 6.45 12.78
CA GLU A 72 -5.34 6.16 13.35
C GLU A 72 -6.22 7.41 13.38
N GLU A 73 -5.69 8.56 12.92
CA GLU A 73 -6.45 9.81 12.82
C GLU A 73 -7.65 9.64 11.89
N LYS A 74 -8.81 10.02 12.36
CA LYS A 74 -10.07 9.88 11.61
C LYS A 74 -10.26 10.98 10.57
N ASP A 75 -9.63 12.13 10.77
CA ASP A 75 -9.71 13.25 9.84
C ASP A 75 -8.63 13.10 8.76
N ILE A 76 -9.06 12.71 7.57
CA ILE A 76 -8.16 12.49 6.43
C ILE A 76 -7.37 13.75 6.07
N GLY A 77 -7.99 14.92 6.20
CA GLY A 77 -7.28 16.18 5.96
C GLY A 77 -6.06 16.32 6.85
N LYS A 78 -6.20 15.98 8.13
CA LYS A 78 -5.09 16.04 9.08
C LYS A 78 -4.02 15.00 8.76
N VAL A 79 -4.42 13.82 8.34
CA VAL A 79 -3.46 12.78 7.96
C VAL A 79 -2.61 13.25 6.78
N ILE A 80 -3.24 13.85 5.79
CA ILE A 80 -2.54 14.34 4.60
C ILE A 80 -1.60 15.49 4.95
N GLU A 81 -2.00 16.37 5.84
CA GLU A 81 -1.14 17.47 6.29
C GLU A 81 0.14 16.96 6.97
N GLN A 82 0.08 15.81 7.62
CA GLN A 82 1.22 15.21 8.30
C GLN A 82 2.16 14.47 7.36
N LEU A 83 1.76 14.26 6.09
CA LEU A 83 2.62 13.58 5.13
C LEU A 83 3.84 14.44 4.79
N PRO A 84 5.05 13.84 4.74
CA PRO A 84 6.21 14.55 4.24
C PRO A 84 6.07 14.78 2.73
N THR A 85 6.91 15.65 2.17
CA THR A 85 6.99 15.78 0.73
C THR A 85 7.40 14.44 0.13
N LEU A 86 6.65 13.96 -0.86
CA LEU A 86 6.89 12.68 -1.48
C LEU A 86 7.90 12.85 -2.63
N ASP A 87 9.08 12.27 -2.46
CA ASP A 87 10.13 12.32 -3.47
C ASP A 87 10.01 11.10 -4.38
N LEU A 88 9.57 11.32 -5.61
CA LEU A 88 9.42 10.27 -6.61
C LEU A 88 10.55 10.30 -7.64
N GLY A 89 11.60 11.11 -7.41
CA GLY A 89 12.64 11.30 -8.40
C GLY A 89 12.07 11.91 -9.67
N LYS A 90 12.32 11.27 -10.81
CA LYS A 90 11.80 11.70 -12.12
C LYS A 90 10.60 10.88 -12.57
N SER A 91 10.04 10.06 -11.69
CA SER A 91 8.95 9.15 -12.05
C SER A 91 7.63 9.89 -12.24
N SER A 92 6.86 9.46 -13.24
CA SER A 92 5.48 9.86 -13.35
C SER A 92 4.64 9.13 -12.30
N PHE A 93 3.46 9.64 -11.99
CA PHE A 93 2.66 9.06 -10.93
C PHE A 93 1.17 9.10 -11.21
N ALA A 94 0.44 8.24 -10.52
CA ALA A 94 -1.02 8.29 -10.42
C ALA A 94 -1.41 7.95 -8.99
N ILE A 95 -2.52 8.51 -8.53
CA ILE A 95 -3.04 8.28 -7.19
C ILE A 95 -4.37 7.56 -7.30
N ARG A 96 -4.50 6.45 -6.57
CA ARG A 96 -5.70 5.61 -6.61
C ARG A 96 -6.11 5.19 -5.20
N GLN A 97 -7.41 4.98 -5.02
CA GLN A 97 -7.94 4.40 -3.81
C GLN A 97 -7.98 2.88 -3.97
N ILE A 98 -7.46 2.16 -2.97
CA ILE A 98 -7.44 0.69 -3.02
C ILE A 98 -8.84 0.13 -2.93
N ARG A 99 -9.65 0.69 -2.05
CA ARG A 99 -11.00 0.21 -1.79
C ARG A 99 -11.95 1.40 -1.82
N ARG A 100 -13.00 1.28 -2.61
CA ARG A 100 -14.00 2.37 -2.68
C ARG A 100 -14.68 2.54 -1.33
N ASN A 101 -14.77 3.78 -0.91
CA ASN A 101 -15.28 4.19 0.37
C ASN A 101 -16.19 5.40 0.13
N VAL A 102 -16.81 5.92 1.19
CA VAL A 102 -17.65 7.13 1.12
C VAL A 102 -16.83 8.38 0.80
N ILE A 103 -15.51 8.29 0.88
CA ILE A 103 -14.61 9.42 0.62
C ILE A 103 -14.35 9.52 -0.88
N SER A 104 -14.41 10.75 -1.42
CA SER A 104 -14.13 11.00 -2.83
C SER A 104 -12.66 10.75 -3.15
N GLU A 105 -12.39 9.79 -4.01
CA GLU A 105 -11.02 9.50 -4.50
C GLU A 105 -10.39 10.75 -5.09
N ARG A 106 -11.15 11.50 -5.90
CA ARG A 106 -10.62 12.68 -6.57
C ARG A 106 -10.17 13.75 -5.60
N LYS A 107 -10.95 14.04 -4.56
CA LYS A 107 -10.60 15.07 -3.58
C LYS A 107 -9.33 14.69 -2.81
N ILE A 108 -9.24 13.44 -2.41
CA ILE A 108 -8.07 12.94 -1.68
C ILE A 108 -6.85 12.93 -2.58
N ALA A 109 -7.00 12.49 -3.84
CA ALA A 109 -5.91 12.47 -4.80
C ALA A 109 -5.32 13.86 -5.04
N ILE A 110 -6.17 14.88 -5.13
CA ILE A 110 -5.71 16.27 -5.30
C ILE A 110 -4.88 16.71 -4.08
N LYS A 111 -5.36 16.41 -2.88
CA LYS A 111 -4.65 16.79 -1.66
C LYS A 111 -3.31 16.07 -1.53
N ILE A 112 -3.27 14.78 -1.82
CA ILE A 112 -2.01 14.01 -1.79
C ILE A 112 -1.06 14.52 -2.86
N GLY A 113 -1.58 14.83 -4.05
CA GLY A 113 -0.77 15.35 -5.15
C GLY A 113 -0.04 16.63 -4.82
N ARG A 114 -0.57 17.45 -3.90
CA ARG A 114 0.11 18.66 -3.44
C ARG A 114 1.37 18.38 -2.64
N LYS A 115 1.57 17.14 -2.19
CA LYS A 115 2.78 16.72 -1.47
C LYS A 115 3.86 16.21 -2.41
N ILE A 116 3.59 16.18 -3.71
CA ILE A 116 4.52 15.71 -4.73
C ILE A 116 5.09 16.94 -5.45
N PRO A 117 6.40 16.98 -5.71
CA PRO A 117 6.99 18.09 -6.46
C PRO A 117 6.28 18.32 -7.80
N ILE A 118 6.12 19.59 -8.16
CA ILE A 118 5.36 19.98 -9.35
C ILE A 118 5.98 19.50 -10.66
N GLU A 119 7.28 19.26 -10.67
CA GLU A 119 7.99 18.74 -11.84
C GLU A 119 7.70 17.27 -12.13
N ASN A 120 7.06 16.55 -11.22
CA ASN A 120 6.63 15.18 -11.48
C ASN A 120 5.36 15.18 -12.32
N GLU A 121 5.37 14.43 -13.40
CA GLU A 121 4.25 14.35 -14.33
C GLU A 121 3.15 13.43 -13.83
N ILE A 122 1.90 13.84 -14.01
CA ILE A 122 0.74 12.99 -13.74
C ILE A 122 0.49 12.13 -14.97
N ALA A 123 0.49 10.80 -14.79
CA ALA A 123 0.20 9.86 -15.87
C ALA A 123 -0.90 8.91 -15.43
N LEU A 124 -2.10 9.07 -15.98
CA LEU A 124 -3.25 8.22 -15.60
C LEU A 124 -3.13 6.82 -16.18
N ASP A 125 -2.45 6.70 -17.33
CA ASP A 125 -2.17 5.42 -17.96
C ASP A 125 -0.68 5.12 -17.83
N ASN A 126 -0.32 3.92 -17.39
CA ASN A 126 1.06 3.47 -17.24
C ASN A 126 1.97 4.43 -16.46
N PRO A 127 1.59 4.87 -15.26
CA PRO A 127 2.49 5.67 -14.43
C PRO A 127 3.69 4.82 -13.98
N ASP A 128 4.84 5.48 -13.79
CA ASP A 128 6.02 4.79 -13.24
C ASP A 128 5.78 4.38 -11.79
N VAL A 129 5.04 5.20 -11.04
CA VAL A 129 4.73 4.97 -9.63
C VAL A 129 3.24 5.13 -9.41
N LYS A 130 2.63 4.18 -8.71
CA LYS A 130 1.25 4.31 -8.23
C LYS A 130 1.28 4.60 -6.74
N ILE A 131 0.65 5.70 -6.35
CA ILE A 131 0.46 6.02 -4.95
C ILE A 131 -0.95 5.57 -4.59
N LEU A 132 -1.04 4.66 -3.63
CA LEU A 132 -2.30 4.07 -3.23
C LEU A 132 -2.65 4.53 -1.82
N PHE A 133 -3.92 4.85 -1.59
CA PHE A 133 -4.39 5.13 -0.26
C PHE A 133 -5.54 4.20 0.10
N TYR A 134 -5.59 3.86 1.37
CA TYR A 134 -6.60 2.95 1.91
C TYR A 134 -7.14 3.51 3.21
N THR A 135 -8.47 3.55 3.32
CA THR A 135 -9.14 3.95 4.56
C THR A 135 -9.93 2.75 5.08
N GLY A 136 -9.54 2.24 6.23
CA GLY A 136 -10.19 1.11 6.84
C GLY A 136 -11.30 1.53 7.81
N SER A 137 -12.02 0.55 8.34
CA SER A 137 -13.11 0.79 9.27
C SER A 137 -12.64 1.34 10.63
N ARG A 138 -11.36 1.26 10.91
CA ARG A 138 -10.77 1.76 12.16
C ARG A 138 -10.25 3.18 12.09
N THR A 139 -10.30 3.78 10.93
CA THR A 139 -9.85 5.17 10.77
C THR A 139 -10.96 6.16 10.93
#